data_c2e753a11f16cf65080072f51ceffafa
#
_entry.id   c2e753a11f16cf65080072f51ceffafa
#
_cell.length_a   1.000
_cell.length_b   1.000
_cell.length_c   1.000
_cell.angle_alpha   90.00
_cell.angle_beta   90.00
_cell.angle_gamma   90.00
#
_symmetry.space_group_name_H-M   'P 1'
#
loop_
_entity.id
_entity.type
_entity.pdbx_description
1 polymer ?
#
loop_
_entity_poly.entity_id
_entity_poly.type
_entity_poly.pdbx_seq_one_letter_code
_entity_poly.pdbx_strand_id
1 'polypeptide(L)'
;MGLYAMTAFGVLTGEHWKKFDMNKKIGLFYGSTTCYTEIAAEKICETINRIIGPQTVRLHNLAFDSVLLMTNYNHLIMGIPTWDYGELQEDWETQWDTLGTINLRRKSIALFGLGDQIGYPEWFQDALGYLWHRVVHLGATTVGEWPNTGFDFIESKALNREKNVFVGLALDEENQFEIIDDLIFRWSTQIVTEFGLSP
;
A
#
# COMPACT_ATOMS: atom_id res chain seq x y z
N MET A 1 44.11 -47.94 -26.20
CA MET A 1 44.55 -46.64 -25.76
C MET A 1 43.39 -45.67 -26.05
N GLY A 2 42.57 -45.44 -25.06
CA GLY A 2 41.35 -44.64 -25.23
C GLY A 2 41.57 -43.22 -24.75
N LEU A 3 41.31 -42.26 -25.62
CA LEU A 3 41.15 -40.85 -25.27
C LEU A 3 39.78 -40.65 -24.67
N TYR A 4 39.68 -40.25 -23.42
CA TYR A 4 38.44 -39.71 -22.83
C TYR A 4 38.38 -38.21 -23.13
N ALA A 5 37.43 -37.87 -23.96
CA ALA A 5 37.06 -36.46 -24.19
C ALA A 5 36.23 -35.96 -22.98
N MET A 6 36.74 -34.95 -22.29
CA MET A 6 36.01 -34.15 -21.31
C MET A 6 34.98 -33.31 -22.06
N THR A 7 33.73 -33.61 -21.88
CA THR A 7 32.62 -32.79 -22.34
C THR A 7 32.46 -31.59 -21.41
N ALA A 8 32.43 -30.40 -22.03
CA ALA A 8 32.31 -29.10 -21.42
C ALA A 8 31.03 -28.97 -20.60
N PHE A 9 31.14 -28.35 -19.43
CA PHE A 9 30.05 -27.82 -18.65
C PHE A 9 29.28 -26.79 -19.49
N GLY A 10 28.06 -27.14 -19.85
CA GLY A 10 27.11 -26.19 -20.42
C GLY A 10 26.79 -25.12 -19.39
N VAL A 11 27.24 -23.91 -19.65
CA VAL A 11 26.76 -22.70 -18.96
C VAL A 11 25.31 -22.55 -19.35
N LEU A 12 24.39 -22.84 -18.43
CA LEU A 12 22.99 -22.47 -18.54
C LEU A 12 22.93 -20.95 -18.44
N THR A 13 22.96 -20.27 -19.56
CA THR A 13 22.60 -18.87 -19.69
C THR A 13 21.09 -18.78 -19.48
N GLY A 14 20.69 -18.66 -18.21
CA GLY A 14 19.29 -18.48 -17.81
C GLY A 14 18.83 -17.06 -18.07
N GLU A 15 18.65 -16.67 -19.32
CA GLU A 15 17.86 -15.50 -19.69
C GLU A 15 16.37 -15.83 -19.65
N HIS A 16 15.84 -16.05 -18.46
CA HIS A 16 14.40 -15.97 -18.21
C HIS A 16 14.11 -14.80 -17.26
N TRP A 17 14.70 -13.64 -17.51
CA TRP A 17 14.15 -12.39 -17.01
C TRP A 17 12.88 -12.12 -17.84
N LYS A 18 11.74 -12.67 -17.40
CA LYS A 18 10.44 -12.26 -17.91
C LYS A 18 10.42 -10.73 -17.86
N LYS A 19 10.36 -10.10 -19.03
CA LYS A 19 10.16 -8.66 -19.18
C LYS A 19 9.00 -8.29 -18.28
N PHE A 20 9.29 -7.66 -17.15
CA PHE A 20 8.28 -7.20 -16.20
C PHE A 20 7.42 -6.20 -16.97
N ASP A 21 6.16 -6.52 -17.23
CA ASP A 21 5.22 -5.58 -17.85
C ASP A 21 4.87 -4.53 -16.81
N MET A 22 5.73 -3.52 -16.71
CA MET A 22 5.70 -2.45 -15.70
C MET A 22 4.44 -1.59 -15.79
N ASN A 23 3.71 -1.62 -16.93
CA ASN A 23 2.58 -0.74 -17.17
C ASN A 23 1.26 -1.21 -16.53
N LYS A 24 1.21 -2.42 -15.99
CA LYS A 24 0.00 -2.99 -15.39
C LYS A 24 0.16 -3.46 -13.95
N LYS A 25 1.29 -3.18 -13.29
CA LYS A 25 1.53 -3.68 -11.94
C LYS A 25 1.40 -2.61 -10.89
N ILE A 26 0.78 -3.00 -9.79
CA ILE A 26 0.60 -2.19 -8.59
C ILE A 26 1.59 -2.68 -7.54
N GLY A 27 2.40 -1.79 -6.98
CA GLY A 27 3.18 -2.09 -5.78
C GLY A 27 2.38 -1.75 -4.53
N LEU A 28 2.11 -2.71 -3.67
CA LEU A 28 1.47 -2.49 -2.39
C LEU A 28 2.52 -2.59 -1.28
N PHE A 29 2.79 -1.47 -0.61
CA PHE A 29 3.77 -1.33 0.46
C PHE A 29 3.08 -1.15 1.79
N TYR A 30 3.50 -1.88 2.82
CA TYR A 30 2.92 -1.78 4.15
C TYR A 30 3.95 -2.03 5.25
N GLY A 31 3.75 -1.39 6.41
CA GLY A 31 4.38 -1.72 7.67
C GLY A 31 3.35 -2.32 8.62
N SER A 32 3.72 -3.32 9.41
CA SER A 32 2.80 -4.00 10.32
C SER A 32 3.53 -4.60 11.52
N THR A 33 3.05 -4.33 12.73
CA THR A 33 3.59 -4.89 13.97
C THR A 33 2.69 -6.01 14.53
N THR A 34 1.37 -5.84 14.43
CA THR A 34 0.35 -6.77 14.97
C THR A 34 -0.35 -7.60 13.89
N CYS A 35 0.16 -7.60 12.67
CA CYS A 35 -0.37 -8.29 11.49
C CYS A 35 -1.69 -7.74 10.92
N TYR A 36 -2.42 -6.85 11.57
CA TYR A 36 -3.69 -6.34 11.02
C TYR A 36 -3.51 -5.59 9.70
N THR A 37 -2.47 -4.74 9.59
CA THR A 37 -2.17 -4.05 8.33
C THR A 37 -1.75 -5.03 7.22
N GLU A 38 -1.03 -6.08 7.58
CA GLU A 38 -0.64 -7.16 6.65
C GLU A 38 -1.88 -7.90 6.14
N ILE A 39 -2.79 -8.31 7.01
CA ILE A 39 -4.05 -8.97 6.64
C ILE A 39 -4.89 -8.07 5.71
N ALA A 40 -4.99 -6.78 6.01
CA ALA A 40 -5.68 -5.82 5.14
C ALA A 40 -4.99 -5.71 3.77
N ALA A 41 -3.66 -5.64 3.73
CA ALA A 41 -2.86 -5.60 2.50
C ALA A 41 -3.06 -6.86 1.64
N GLU A 42 -3.07 -8.04 2.25
CA GLU A 42 -3.35 -9.31 1.57
C GLU A 42 -4.75 -9.34 0.98
N LYS A 43 -5.78 -8.95 1.74
CA LYS A 43 -7.17 -8.87 1.27
C LYS A 43 -7.34 -7.88 0.10
N ILE A 44 -6.68 -6.72 0.16
CA ILE A 44 -6.65 -5.74 -0.94
C ILE A 44 -5.99 -6.36 -2.19
N CYS A 45 -4.84 -7.00 -2.00
CA CYS A 45 -4.11 -7.67 -3.08
C CYS A 45 -4.97 -8.77 -3.75
N GLU A 46 -5.59 -9.64 -2.97
CA GLU A 46 -6.46 -10.70 -3.48
C GLU A 46 -7.67 -10.13 -4.22
N THR A 47 -8.29 -9.09 -3.67
CA THR A 47 -9.46 -8.44 -4.27
C THR A 47 -9.12 -7.82 -5.62
N ILE A 48 -8.05 -7.05 -5.71
CA ILE A 48 -7.61 -6.42 -6.96
C ILE A 48 -7.19 -7.48 -7.99
N ASN A 49 -6.45 -8.51 -7.57
CA ASN A 49 -6.07 -9.62 -8.44
C ASN A 49 -7.28 -10.40 -8.98
N ARG A 50 -8.38 -10.47 -8.22
CA ARG A 50 -9.64 -11.06 -8.69
C ARG A 50 -10.35 -10.17 -9.72
N ILE A 51 -10.27 -8.86 -9.56
CA ILE A 51 -10.93 -7.87 -10.45
C ILE A 51 -10.18 -7.76 -11.79
N ILE A 52 -8.85 -7.55 -11.75
CA ILE A 52 -8.07 -7.20 -12.95
C ILE A 52 -7.38 -8.44 -13.57
N GLY A 53 -6.97 -9.38 -12.72
CA GLY A 53 -6.22 -10.57 -13.13
C GLY A 53 -5.09 -10.91 -12.16
N PRO A 54 -4.66 -12.17 -12.17
CA PRO A 54 -3.67 -12.66 -11.20
C PRO A 54 -2.32 -11.97 -11.37
N GLN A 55 -1.60 -11.84 -10.26
CA GLN A 55 -0.26 -11.23 -10.21
C GLN A 55 -0.20 -9.74 -10.62
N THR A 56 -1.32 -9.02 -10.57
CA THR A 56 -1.36 -7.57 -10.83
C THR A 56 -0.74 -6.79 -9.67
N VAL A 57 -1.05 -7.18 -8.43
CA VAL A 57 -0.50 -6.55 -7.23
C VAL A 57 0.68 -7.35 -6.70
N ARG A 58 1.75 -6.64 -6.33
CA ARG A 58 2.89 -7.20 -5.60
C ARG A 58 2.98 -6.58 -4.22
N LEU A 59 2.98 -7.43 -3.20
CA LEU A 59 3.15 -7.03 -1.80
C LEU A 59 4.62 -6.77 -1.47
N HIS A 60 4.85 -5.73 -0.67
CA HIS A 60 6.14 -5.34 -0.13
C HIS A 60 5.97 -5.01 1.35
N ASN A 61 6.50 -5.87 2.22
CA ASN A 61 6.56 -5.63 3.65
C ASN A 61 7.82 -4.81 3.97
N LEU A 62 7.63 -3.61 4.54
CA LEU A 62 8.72 -2.66 4.83
C LEU A 62 9.68 -3.12 5.91
N ALA A 63 9.33 -4.17 6.68
CA ALA A 63 10.28 -4.83 7.56
C ALA A 63 11.43 -5.51 6.78
N PHE A 64 11.22 -5.85 5.51
CA PHE A 64 12.18 -6.59 4.66
C PHE A 64 12.51 -5.88 3.35
N ASP A 65 11.56 -5.10 2.81
CA ASP A 65 11.67 -4.43 1.52
C ASP A 65 11.92 -2.92 1.70
N SER A 66 12.75 -2.33 0.86
CA SER A 66 13.00 -0.89 0.87
C SER A 66 11.93 -0.10 0.12
N VAL A 67 11.58 1.09 0.63
CA VAL A 67 10.73 2.06 -0.07
C VAL A 67 11.29 2.47 -1.45
N LEU A 68 12.59 2.30 -1.70
CA LEU A 68 13.19 2.57 -3.01
C LEU A 68 12.59 1.72 -4.13
N LEU A 69 12.02 0.55 -3.82
CA LEU A 69 11.33 -0.30 -4.78
C LEU A 69 10.06 0.37 -5.35
N MET A 70 9.52 1.39 -4.68
CA MET A 70 8.39 2.19 -5.18
C MET A 70 8.69 2.86 -6.52
N THR A 71 9.96 3.12 -6.81
CA THR A 71 10.40 3.71 -8.09
C THR A 71 10.00 2.84 -9.30
N ASN A 72 9.86 1.54 -9.10
CA ASN A 72 9.54 0.55 -10.13
C ASN A 72 8.06 0.50 -10.53
N TYR A 73 7.18 1.25 -9.87
CA TYR A 73 5.74 1.19 -10.08
C TYR A 73 5.18 2.56 -10.47
N ASN A 74 4.19 2.58 -11.37
CA ASN A 74 3.41 3.78 -11.68
C ASN A 74 2.19 3.92 -10.77
N HIS A 75 1.64 2.77 -10.33
CA HIS A 75 0.54 2.70 -9.38
C HIS A 75 1.02 2.09 -8.07
N LEU A 76 0.74 2.78 -6.99
CA LEU A 76 1.15 2.37 -5.64
C LEU A 76 -0.05 2.32 -4.71
N ILE A 77 -0.04 1.36 -3.81
CA ILE A 77 -0.91 1.33 -2.64
C ILE A 77 0.01 1.34 -1.42
N MET A 78 -0.29 2.15 -0.42
CA MET A 78 0.52 2.23 0.79
C MET A 78 -0.37 2.07 2.01
N GLY A 79 -0.01 1.15 2.90
CA GLY A 79 -0.73 0.84 4.13
C GLY A 79 0.07 1.18 5.38
N ILE A 80 -0.54 1.93 6.30
CA ILE A 80 0.10 2.36 7.54
C ILE A 80 -0.87 2.29 8.71
N PRO A 81 -0.53 1.64 9.84
CA PRO A 81 -1.30 1.75 11.06
C PRO A 81 -0.87 2.99 11.86
N THR A 82 -1.82 3.57 12.58
CA THR A 82 -1.53 4.63 13.55
C THR A 82 -1.22 4.01 14.89
N TRP A 83 -0.09 4.40 15.48
CA TRP A 83 0.37 3.92 16.78
C TRP A 83 0.32 5.01 17.84
N ASP A 84 0.21 4.58 19.11
CA ASP A 84 0.24 5.45 20.28
C ASP A 84 -0.59 6.74 20.11
N TYR A 85 0.03 7.89 20.22
CA TYR A 85 -0.61 9.21 20.13
C TYR A 85 -0.55 9.80 18.70
N GLY A 86 -0.84 8.98 17.70
CA GLY A 86 -0.82 9.41 16.29
C GLY A 86 0.50 9.17 15.57
N GLU A 87 1.35 8.30 16.11
CA GLU A 87 2.71 8.07 15.63
C GLU A 87 2.75 7.12 14.43
N LEU A 88 3.87 7.17 13.71
CA LEU A 88 4.15 6.23 12.61
C LEU A 88 4.50 4.85 13.19
N GLN A 89 4.16 3.80 12.46
CA GLN A 89 4.61 2.47 12.77
C GLN A 89 6.13 2.34 12.46
N GLU A 90 6.86 1.55 13.24
CA GLU A 90 8.32 1.44 13.28
C GLU A 90 8.99 1.22 11.90
N ASP A 91 8.42 0.35 11.04
CA ASP A 91 9.00 0.10 9.72
C ASP A 91 8.89 1.33 8.83
N TRP A 92 7.76 2.07 8.92
CA TRP A 92 7.58 3.33 8.23
C TRP A 92 8.51 4.41 8.77
N GLU A 93 8.68 4.50 10.10
CA GLU A 93 9.59 5.46 10.73
C GLU A 93 11.04 5.23 10.25
N THR A 94 11.48 3.98 10.25
CA THR A 94 12.81 3.59 9.77
C THR A 94 13.06 3.98 8.31
N GLN A 95 12.03 3.88 7.47
CA GLN A 95 12.11 4.18 6.03
C GLN A 95 11.76 5.64 5.69
N TRP A 96 11.36 6.45 6.68
CA TRP A 96 10.75 7.77 6.44
C TRP A 96 11.67 8.75 5.70
N ASP A 97 12.92 8.84 6.13
CA ASP A 97 13.89 9.72 5.48
C ASP A 97 14.21 9.26 4.07
N THR A 98 14.34 7.96 3.87
CA THR A 98 14.57 7.35 2.54
C THR A 98 13.39 7.62 1.61
N LEU A 99 12.14 7.50 2.10
CA LEU A 99 10.95 7.89 1.34
C LEU A 99 11.03 9.34 0.87
N GLY A 100 11.55 10.25 1.71
CA GLY A 100 11.75 11.66 1.38
C GLY A 100 12.67 11.93 0.19
N THR A 101 13.49 10.97 -0.21
CA THR A 101 14.40 11.10 -1.35
C THR A 101 13.78 10.64 -2.68
N ILE A 102 12.59 10.02 -2.66
CA ILE A 102 11.97 9.43 -3.84
C ILE A 102 11.18 10.49 -4.61
N ASN A 103 11.34 10.53 -5.92
CA ASN A 103 10.48 11.33 -6.78
C ASN A 103 9.21 10.54 -7.13
N LEU A 104 8.06 10.98 -6.61
CA LEU A 104 6.76 10.36 -6.84
C LEU A 104 5.93 11.05 -7.94
N ARG A 105 6.50 12.01 -8.68
CA ARG A 105 5.82 12.64 -9.81
C ARG A 105 5.39 11.61 -10.84
N ARG A 106 4.19 11.79 -11.39
CA ARG A 106 3.54 10.89 -12.37
C ARG A 106 3.19 9.50 -11.81
N LYS A 107 3.21 9.33 -10.49
CA LYS A 107 2.70 8.12 -9.83
C LYS A 107 1.32 8.41 -9.28
N SER A 108 0.41 7.45 -9.45
CA SER A 108 -0.90 7.44 -8.81
C SER A 108 -0.83 6.57 -7.56
N ILE A 109 -1.24 7.11 -6.42
CA ILE A 109 -1.08 6.47 -5.12
C ILE A 109 -2.41 6.42 -4.40
N ALA A 110 -2.82 5.22 -3.98
CA ALA A 110 -3.92 4.99 -3.06
C ALA A 110 -3.36 4.67 -1.67
N LEU A 111 -4.04 5.13 -0.62
CA LEU A 111 -3.57 4.97 0.75
C LEU A 111 -4.64 4.25 1.58
N PHE A 112 -4.22 3.42 2.53
CA PHE A 112 -5.10 2.89 3.56
C PHE A 112 -4.41 2.94 4.92
N GLY A 113 -5.20 3.13 5.95
CA GLY A 113 -4.71 3.21 7.32
C GLY A 113 -5.54 2.36 8.27
N LEU A 114 -4.93 1.93 9.35
CA LEU A 114 -5.59 1.30 10.48
C LEU A 114 -5.48 2.19 11.71
N GLY A 115 -6.55 2.23 12.50
CA GLY A 115 -6.60 2.96 13.76
C GLY A 115 -7.76 2.46 14.60
N ASP A 116 -7.79 2.89 15.85
CA ASP A 116 -8.86 2.60 16.81
C ASP A 116 -9.59 3.92 17.12
N GLN A 117 -10.78 4.08 16.58
CA GLN A 117 -11.57 5.31 16.71
C GLN A 117 -12.12 5.52 18.13
N ILE A 118 -12.21 4.46 18.94
CA ILE A 118 -12.75 4.51 20.29
C ILE A 118 -11.64 4.62 21.33
N GLY A 119 -10.58 3.84 21.17
CA GLY A 119 -9.45 3.85 22.11
C GLY A 119 -8.56 5.07 21.94
N TYR A 120 -8.45 5.59 20.73
CA TYR A 120 -7.58 6.73 20.38
C TYR A 120 -8.29 7.77 19.49
N PRO A 121 -9.43 8.32 19.92
CA PRO A 121 -10.30 9.16 19.09
C PRO A 121 -9.67 10.49 18.64
N GLU A 122 -8.69 11.04 19.39
CA GLU A 122 -8.00 12.27 19.05
C GLU A 122 -6.91 12.10 17.98
N TRP A 123 -6.51 10.85 17.71
CA TRP A 123 -5.41 10.52 16.78
C TRP A 123 -5.81 9.51 15.71
N PHE A 124 -7.13 9.32 15.53
CA PHE A 124 -7.64 8.33 14.57
C PHE A 124 -7.09 8.58 13.16
N GLN A 125 -6.35 7.60 12.59
CA GLN A 125 -5.75 7.67 11.26
C GLN A 125 -4.68 8.78 11.07
N ASP A 126 -4.06 9.28 12.14
CA ASP A 126 -3.09 10.38 12.02
C ASP A 126 -1.87 9.99 11.18
N ALA A 127 -1.36 8.76 11.32
CA ALA A 127 -0.25 8.26 10.51
C ALA A 127 -0.59 8.22 9.01
N LEU A 128 -1.85 7.90 8.66
CA LEU A 128 -2.34 7.97 7.28
C LEU A 128 -2.29 9.42 6.76
N GLY A 129 -2.67 10.38 7.59
CA GLY A 129 -2.57 11.80 7.26
C GLY A 129 -1.14 12.26 7.00
N TYR A 130 -0.19 11.84 7.86
CA TYR A 130 1.24 12.14 7.65
C TYR A 130 1.78 11.52 6.37
N LEU A 131 1.42 10.27 6.08
CA LEU A 131 1.85 9.59 4.86
C LEU A 131 1.29 10.29 3.62
N TRP A 132 0.02 10.71 3.65
CA TRP A 132 -0.61 11.46 2.57
C TRP A 132 0.13 12.79 2.30
N HIS A 133 0.38 13.58 3.34
CA HIS A 133 1.14 14.83 3.21
C HIS A 133 2.52 14.58 2.61
N ARG A 134 3.20 13.52 3.04
CA ARG A 134 4.52 13.15 2.54
C ARG A 134 4.51 12.84 1.04
N VAL A 135 3.60 11.97 0.58
CA VAL A 135 3.55 11.55 -0.83
C VAL A 135 3.10 12.68 -1.76
N VAL A 136 2.17 13.53 -1.31
CA VAL A 136 1.74 14.73 -2.05
C VAL A 136 2.90 15.71 -2.20
N HIS A 137 3.67 15.97 -1.13
CA HIS A 137 4.86 16.82 -1.18
C HIS A 137 5.92 16.27 -2.15
N LEU A 138 6.04 14.97 -2.29
CA LEU A 138 6.94 14.30 -3.23
C LEU A 138 6.41 14.28 -4.68
N GLY A 139 5.23 14.87 -4.91
CA GLY A 139 4.65 15.10 -6.23
C GLY A 139 3.71 14.02 -6.74
N ALA A 140 3.24 13.11 -5.88
CA ALA A 140 2.27 12.10 -6.25
C ALA A 140 0.88 12.71 -6.53
N THR A 141 0.11 12.00 -7.37
CA THR A 141 -1.35 12.18 -7.46
C THR A 141 -2.00 11.12 -6.59
N THR A 142 -2.82 11.52 -5.61
CA THR A 142 -3.51 10.58 -4.73
C THR A 142 -4.92 10.27 -5.25
N VAL A 143 -5.35 9.04 -5.04
CA VAL A 143 -6.67 8.49 -5.38
C VAL A 143 -7.21 7.68 -4.21
N GLY A 144 -8.48 7.29 -4.24
CA GLY A 144 -9.08 6.44 -3.22
C GLY A 144 -9.53 7.21 -1.97
N GLU A 145 -9.94 8.49 -2.10
CA GLU A 145 -10.61 9.21 -1.00
C GLU A 145 -11.79 8.38 -0.49
N TRP A 146 -11.99 8.33 0.84
CA TRP A 146 -13.01 7.50 1.46
C TRP A 146 -13.99 8.33 2.30
N PRO A 147 -15.30 8.10 2.22
CA PRO A 147 -16.28 8.87 2.99
C PRO A 147 -16.06 8.77 4.50
N ASN A 148 -16.16 9.89 5.19
CA ASN A 148 -16.20 9.93 6.64
C ASN A 148 -17.64 9.63 7.14
N THR A 149 -18.05 8.37 7.01
CA THR A 149 -19.40 7.92 7.40
C THR A 149 -19.30 6.63 8.21
N GLY A 150 -19.90 6.63 9.38
CA GLY A 150 -19.91 5.45 10.27
C GLY A 150 -18.67 5.36 11.18
N PHE A 151 -17.93 6.46 11.32
CA PHE A 151 -16.84 6.60 12.28
C PHE A 151 -17.22 7.57 13.40
N ASP A 152 -16.76 7.28 14.62
CA ASP A 152 -16.98 8.09 15.83
C ASP A 152 -15.63 8.40 16.49
N PHE A 153 -15.00 9.48 16.05
CA PHE A 153 -13.70 9.97 16.55
C PHE A 153 -13.75 11.49 16.78
N ILE A 154 -12.78 12.03 17.49
CA ILE A 154 -12.68 13.44 17.83
C ILE A 154 -11.89 14.21 16.76
N GLU A 155 -10.70 13.73 16.42
CA GLU A 155 -9.83 14.37 15.44
C GLU A 155 -9.09 13.33 14.57
N SER A 156 -8.72 13.76 13.34
CA SER A 156 -7.91 12.97 12.41
C SER A 156 -7.16 13.89 11.46
N LYS A 157 -5.85 13.65 11.30
CA LYS A 157 -5.03 14.32 10.27
C LYS A 157 -5.26 13.76 8.86
N ALA A 158 -5.89 12.59 8.77
CA ALA A 158 -6.27 12.00 7.49
C ALA A 158 -7.59 12.54 6.94
N LEU A 159 -8.32 13.38 7.71
CA LEU A 159 -9.61 13.92 7.28
C LEU A 159 -9.44 15.21 6.47
N ASN A 160 -9.87 15.20 5.22
CA ASN A 160 -10.15 16.41 4.46
C ASN A 160 -11.49 17.00 4.93
N ARG A 161 -11.43 18.01 5.80
CA ARG A 161 -12.61 18.60 6.43
C ARG A 161 -13.54 19.31 5.44
N GLU A 162 -13.00 19.87 4.35
CA GLU A 162 -13.80 20.57 3.34
C GLU A 162 -14.71 19.62 2.57
N LYS A 163 -14.20 18.44 2.24
CA LYS A 163 -14.94 17.40 1.52
C LYS A 163 -15.65 16.40 2.43
N ASN A 164 -15.33 16.38 3.73
CA ASN A 164 -15.73 15.37 4.70
C ASN A 164 -15.40 13.93 4.25
N VAL A 165 -14.15 13.74 3.78
CA VAL A 165 -13.64 12.44 3.36
C VAL A 165 -12.25 12.22 3.94
N PHE A 166 -11.89 10.97 4.16
CA PHE A 166 -10.51 10.59 4.42
C PHE A 166 -9.69 10.60 3.14
N VAL A 167 -8.41 10.87 3.25
CA VAL A 167 -7.44 10.88 2.15
C VAL A 167 -7.10 9.48 1.62
N GLY A 168 -7.68 8.44 2.16
CA GLY A 168 -7.55 7.04 1.82
C GLY A 168 -8.55 6.19 2.60
N LEU A 169 -8.50 4.87 2.45
CA LEU A 169 -9.36 3.96 3.18
C LEU A 169 -8.99 3.94 4.66
N ALA A 170 -9.92 4.38 5.52
CA ALA A 170 -9.82 4.23 6.96
C ALA A 170 -10.41 2.89 7.39
N LEU A 171 -9.65 2.11 8.14
CA LEU A 171 -10.05 0.82 8.70
C LEU A 171 -9.92 0.86 10.23
N ASP A 172 -10.85 0.19 10.91
CA ASP A 172 -10.85 0.00 12.35
C ASP A 172 -11.17 -1.46 12.69
N GLU A 173 -10.13 -2.26 12.85
CA GLU A 173 -10.28 -3.71 13.12
C GLU A 173 -10.89 -3.99 14.50
N GLU A 174 -10.68 -3.10 15.47
CA GLU A 174 -11.18 -3.31 16.83
C GLU A 174 -12.70 -3.08 16.93
N ASN A 175 -13.22 -2.07 16.21
CA ASN A 175 -14.61 -1.64 16.38
C ASN A 175 -15.51 -1.93 15.16
N GLN A 176 -14.93 -2.24 14.00
CA GLN A 176 -15.66 -2.44 12.75
C GLN A 176 -15.31 -3.75 12.03
N PHE A 177 -14.82 -4.76 12.75
CA PHE A 177 -14.37 -6.05 12.21
C PHE A 177 -15.35 -6.68 11.20
N GLU A 178 -16.66 -6.61 11.50
CA GLU A 178 -17.69 -7.27 10.68
C GLU A 178 -17.84 -6.69 9.27
N ILE A 179 -17.42 -5.42 9.05
CA ILE A 179 -17.59 -4.74 7.76
C ILE A 179 -16.28 -4.54 6.98
N ILE A 180 -15.13 -4.88 7.56
CA ILE A 180 -13.80 -4.67 6.96
C ILE A 180 -13.70 -5.25 5.55
N ASP A 181 -14.21 -6.45 5.32
CA ASP A 181 -14.16 -7.11 4.01
C ASP A 181 -14.98 -6.36 2.95
N ASP A 182 -16.15 -5.81 3.33
CA ASP A 182 -16.97 -4.99 2.44
C ASP A 182 -16.28 -3.66 2.13
N LEU A 183 -15.70 -3.00 3.14
CA LEU A 183 -14.95 -1.75 2.94
C LEU A 183 -13.78 -1.96 1.98
N ILE A 184 -12.98 -3.00 2.19
CA ILE A 184 -11.86 -3.36 1.32
C ILE A 184 -12.32 -3.66 -0.11
N PHE A 185 -13.39 -4.43 -0.28
CA PHE A 185 -13.92 -4.76 -1.60
C PHE A 185 -14.38 -3.51 -2.37
N ARG A 186 -15.15 -2.64 -1.73
CA ARG A 186 -15.67 -1.41 -2.33
C ARG A 186 -14.53 -0.47 -2.71
N TRP A 187 -13.61 -0.24 -1.77
CA TRP A 187 -12.47 0.64 -2.02
C TRP A 187 -11.52 0.09 -3.08
N SER A 188 -11.23 -1.21 -3.07
CA SER A 188 -10.41 -1.84 -4.10
C SER A 188 -11.01 -1.68 -5.49
N THR A 189 -12.34 -1.81 -5.61
CA THR A 189 -13.06 -1.59 -6.87
C THR A 189 -12.95 -0.13 -7.33
N GLN A 190 -13.09 0.81 -6.40
CA GLN A 190 -12.95 2.25 -6.65
C GLN A 190 -11.56 2.58 -7.18
N ILE A 191 -10.49 2.19 -6.46
CA ILE A 191 -9.13 2.55 -6.84
C ILE A 191 -8.67 1.91 -8.15
N VAL A 192 -9.14 0.73 -8.48
CA VAL A 192 -8.89 0.11 -9.79
C VAL A 192 -9.39 1.02 -10.92
N THR A 193 -10.60 1.57 -10.76
CA THR A 193 -11.18 2.51 -11.73
C THR A 193 -10.40 3.83 -11.77
N GLU A 194 -10.05 4.38 -10.61
CA GLU A 194 -9.32 5.65 -10.49
C GLU A 194 -7.86 5.55 -10.99
N PHE A 195 -7.24 4.38 -10.91
CA PHE A 195 -5.95 4.10 -11.56
C PHE A 195 -6.06 3.98 -13.09
N GLY A 196 -7.28 3.95 -13.65
CA GLY A 196 -7.51 3.72 -15.08
C GLY A 196 -7.22 2.27 -15.50
N LEU A 197 -7.29 1.34 -14.55
CA LEU A 197 -7.09 -0.09 -14.80
C LEU A 197 -8.47 -0.73 -14.92
N SER A 198 -8.77 -1.28 -16.09
CA SER A 198 -10.01 -2.03 -16.35
C SER A 198 -9.70 -3.52 -16.46
N PRO A 199 -10.67 -4.41 -16.11
CA PRO A 199 -10.58 -5.84 -16.40
C PRO A 199 -10.39 -6.13 -17.87
#